data_e93b29ef1c86073af68481b04a497aa6
#
_entry.id   e93b29ef1c86073af68481b04a497aa6
#
_cell.length_a   1.000
_cell.length_b   1.000
_cell.length_c   1.000
_cell.angle_alpha   90.00
_cell.angle_beta   90.00
_cell.angle_gamma   90.00
#
_symmetry.space_group_name_H-M   'P 1'
#
loop_
_entity.id
_entity.type
_entity.pdbx_description
1 polymer ?
#
loop_
_entity_poly.entity_id
_entity_poly.type
_entity_poly.pdbx_seq_one_letter_code
_entity_poly.pdbx_strand_id
1 'polypeptide(L)'
;MKRKSVLLFIIMTLLINVKAQEIADWWNDVSVCAVNKVTPRTNVIPYQDENGISNLEYRQSPYYQCLNGNWKFNWVEKPADKPQGFYAENYDVTSWGEIPVPGNWELNGYGVPIYVNQKNEFPSNQHYAPTAHNPVGCYIH
;
A
#
# COMPACT_ATOMS: atom_id res chain seq x y z
N MET A 1 13.70 -31.01 41.09
CA MET A 1 13.84 -30.84 39.61
C MET A 1 12.55 -30.37 38.93
N LYS A 2 11.39 -30.85 39.30
CA LYS A 2 10.08 -30.49 38.61
C LYS A 2 9.71 -28.99 38.64
N ARG A 3 10.00 -28.25 39.74
CA ARG A 3 9.66 -26.82 39.84
C ARG A 3 10.48 -25.91 38.91
N LYS A 4 11.73 -26.21 38.64
CA LYS A 4 12.61 -25.45 37.75
C LYS A 4 12.17 -25.60 36.27
N SER A 5 11.72 -26.82 35.90
CA SER A 5 11.24 -27.11 34.55
C SER A 5 9.91 -26.41 34.25
N VAL A 6 9.02 -26.31 35.23
CA VAL A 6 7.73 -25.59 35.09
C VAL A 6 7.97 -24.08 34.91
N LEU A 7 8.90 -23.51 35.69
CA LEU A 7 9.25 -22.09 35.59
C LEU A 7 9.84 -21.74 34.22
N LEU A 8 10.72 -22.61 33.69
CA LEU A 8 11.32 -22.46 32.37
C LEU A 8 10.25 -22.53 31.25
N PHE A 9 9.28 -23.43 31.41
CA PHE A 9 8.19 -23.55 30.45
C PHE A 9 7.26 -22.33 30.44
N ILE A 10 6.95 -21.74 31.61
CA ILE A 10 6.18 -20.51 31.75
C ILE A 10 6.91 -19.31 31.13
N ILE A 11 8.22 -19.19 31.33
CA ILE A 11 9.03 -18.12 30.72
C ILE A 11 9.07 -18.27 29.20
N MET A 12 9.19 -19.50 28.71
CA MET A 12 9.22 -19.79 27.28
C MET A 12 7.87 -19.52 26.60
N THR A 13 6.74 -19.78 27.26
CA THR A 13 5.41 -19.42 26.75
C THR A 13 5.12 -17.92 26.80
N LEU A 14 5.67 -17.20 27.77
CA LEU A 14 5.62 -15.74 27.83
C LEU A 14 6.42 -15.07 26.70
N LEU A 15 7.56 -15.66 26.31
CA LEU A 15 8.38 -15.15 25.19
C LEU A 15 7.75 -15.40 23.81
N ILE A 16 6.92 -16.43 23.65
CA ILE A 16 6.22 -16.73 22.40
C ILE A 16 5.04 -15.76 22.15
N ASN A 17 4.57 -15.07 23.18
CA ASN A 17 3.51 -14.08 23.07
C ASN A 17 4.00 -12.65 22.82
N VAL A 18 5.27 -12.42 22.56
CA VAL A 18 5.73 -11.20 21.91
C VAL A 18 5.31 -11.35 20.43
N LYS A 19 4.03 -11.16 20.16
CA LYS A 19 3.59 -10.82 18.82
C LYS A 19 4.45 -9.63 18.43
N ALA A 20 5.17 -9.75 17.33
CA ALA A 20 5.61 -8.57 16.61
C ALA A 20 4.37 -7.67 16.57
N GLN A 21 4.48 -6.53 17.17
CA GLN A 21 3.42 -5.52 17.13
C GLN A 21 3.12 -5.40 15.65
N GLU A 22 1.95 -5.88 15.23
CA GLU A 22 1.48 -5.65 13.88
C GLU A 22 1.78 -4.18 13.64
N ILE A 23 2.33 -3.87 12.47
CA ILE A 23 2.43 -2.48 12.00
C ILE A 23 0.98 -2.08 11.80
N ALA A 24 0.31 -1.98 12.92
CA ALA A 24 -1.10 -1.82 13.03
C ALA A 24 -1.38 -0.38 12.68
N ASP A 25 -2.22 -0.19 11.72
CA ASP A 25 -3.11 0.93 11.56
C ASP A 25 -2.44 2.32 11.52
N TRP A 26 -1.12 2.39 11.14
CA TRP A 26 -0.45 3.68 10.94
C TRP A 26 -1.23 4.59 9.97
N TRP A 27 -2.01 4.03 9.05
CA TRP A 27 -2.93 4.76 8.18
C TRP A 27 -4.12 5.38 8.92
N ASN A 28 -4.43 4.91 10.13
CA ASN A 28 -5.50 5.41 10.99
C ASN A 28 -4.98 6.19 12.22
N ASP A 29 -3.68 6.44 12.29
CA ASP A 29 -3.03 7.23 13.33
C ASP A 29 -2.68 8.62 12.80
N VAL A 30 -3.40 9.63 13.25
CA VAL A 30 -3.24 11.03 12.82
C VAL A 30 -1.87 11.63 13.16
N SER A 31 -1.11 11.02 14.04
CA SER A 31 0.25 11.44 14.38
C SER A 31 1.29 10.94 13.38
N VAL A 32 0.95 9.93 12.57
CA VAL A 32 1.85 9.32 11.59
C VAL A 32 1.73 10.05 10.26
N CYS A 33 2.64 10.97 9.98
CA CYS A 33 2.66 11.73 8.73
C CYS A 33 3.47 11.08 7.63
N ALA A 34 4.39 10.17 7.96
CA ALA A 34 5.26 9.53 6.99
C ALA A 34 5.81 8.21 7.52
N VAL A 35 5.78 7.17 6.68
CA VAL A 35 6.43 5.88 6.91
C VAL A 35 7.29 5.57 5.69
N ASN A 36 8.58 5.32 5.90
CA ASN A 36 9.54 5.01 4.83
C ASN A 36 9.58 6.04 3.68
N LYS A 37 9.29 7.30 3.97
CA LYS A 37 9.37 8.40 3.00
C LYS A 37 10.70 9.13 3.12
N VAL A 38 11.33 9.37 1.99
CA VAL A 38 12.47 10.30 1.92
C VAL A 38 11.98 11.74 2.06
N THR A 39 12.85 12.64 2.51
CA THR A 39 12.54 14.06 2.57
C THR A 39 12.09 14.58 1.20
N PRO A 40 11.00 15.37 1.16
CA PRO A 40 10.53 15.97 -0.08
C PRO A 40 11.63 16.78 -0.77
N ARG A 41 11.73 16.62 -2.07
CA ARG A 41 12.69 17.34 -2.94
C ARG A 41 12.05 17.63 -4.28
N THR A 42 12.66 18.53 -5.05
CA THR A 42 12.27 18.76 -6.44
C THR A 42 12.50 17.52 -7.28
N ASN A 43 11.72 17.35 -8.34
CA ASN A 43 11.95 16.29 -9.31
C ASN A 43 13.31 16.43 -9.96
N VAL A 44 14.04 15.33 -10.02
CA VAL A 44 15.33 15.22 -10.68
C VAL A 44 15.24 14.07 -11.67
N ILE A 45 15.66 14.31 -12.90
CA ILE A 45 15.76 13.29 -13.92
C ILE A 45 17.23 12.98 -14.12
N PRO A 46 17.70 11.77 -13.75
CA PRO A 46 19.07 11.39 -13.97
C PRO A 46 19.33 11.11 -15.46
N TYR A 47 20.51 11.47 -15.95
CA TYR A 47 21.02 11.12 -17.27
C TYR A 47 22.37 10.47 -17.11
N GLN A 48 22.80 9.73 -18.14
CA GLN A 48 24.06 9.02 -18.12
C GLN A 48 25.26 9.98 -18.27
N ASP A 49 25.08 11.02 -19.06
CA ASP A 49 26.08 12.06 -19.31
C ASP A 49 25.42 13.42 -19.64
N GLU A 50 26.22 14.44 -19.85
CA GLU A 50 25.77 15.79 -20.18
C GLU A 50 25.04 15.89 -21.54
N ASN A 51 25.31 14.98 -22.48
CA ASN A 51 24.70 15.01 -23.81
C ASN A 51 23.19 14.68 -23.71
N GLY A 52 22.80 13.83 -22.78
CA GLY A 52 21.40 13.52 -22.53
C GLY A 52 20.59 14.72 -22.03
N ILE A 53 21.22 15.66 -21.33
CA ILE A 53 20.56 16.86 -20.77
C ILE A 53 20.16 17.83 -21.88
N SER A 54 20.96 17.92 -22.95
CA SER A 54 20.78 18.91 -24.03
C SER A 54 19.42 18.76 -24.74
N ASN A 55 18.87 17.55 -24.79
CA ASN A 55 17.64 17.27 -25.54
C ASN A 55 16.37 17.42 -24.71
N LEU A 56 16.48 17.57 -23.37
CA LEU A 56 15.37 17.68 -22.41
C LEU A 56 14.30 16.56 -22.51
N GLU A 57 14.59 15.50 -23.28
CA GLU A 57 13.71 14.36 -23.51
C GLU A 57 13.91 13.30 -22.42
N TYR A 58 13.32 13.52 -21.24
CA TYR A 58 13.47 12.62 -20.09
C TYR A 58 13.09 11.17 -20.38
N ARG A 59 12.19 10.93 -21.35
CA ARG A 59 11.78 9.57 -21.76
C ARG A 59 12.89 8.77 -22.43
N GLN A 60 13.93 9.44 -22.91
CA GLN A 60 15.11 8.81 -23.51
C GLN A 60 16.19 8.49 -22.49
N SER A 61 16.02 8.95 -21.23
CA SER A 61 16.95 8.59 -20.17
C SER A 61 16.96 7.08 -19.93
N PRO A 62 18.14 6.44 -19.82
CA PRO A 62 18.22 5.00 -19.49
C PRO A 62 17.70 4.68 -18.08
N TYR A 63 17.48 5.70 -17.27
CA TYR A 63 16.92 5.59 -15.92
C TYR A 63 15.42 5.89 -15.87
N TYR A 64 14.78 6.12 -17.02
CA TYR A 64 13.36 6.31 -17.13
C TYR A 64 12.67 4.99 -17.45
N GLN A 65 11.65 4.65 -16.69
CA GLN A 65 10.76 3.53 -16.97
C GLN A 65 9.30 4.02 -16.92
N CYS A 66 8.56 3.77 -17.98
CA CYS A 66 7.13 4.02 -18.01
C CYS A 66 6.38 2.84 -17.37
N LEU A 67 5.60 3.12 -16.35
CA LEU A 67 4.79 2.12 -15.67
C LEU A 67 3.33 2.09 -16.14
N ASN A 68 3.02 2.80 -17.24
CA ASN A 68 1.69 2.75 -17.85
C ASN A 68 1.47 1.38 -18.50
N GLY A 69 0.26 0.86 -18.38
CA GLY A 69 -0.09 -0.43 -18.96
C GLY A 69 -1.17 -1.14 -18.16
N ASN A 70 -1.40 -2.42 -18.46
CA ASN A 70 -2.33 -3.23 -17.70
C ASN A 70 -1.61 -3.84 -16.51
N TRP A 71 -2.18 -3.63 -15.32
CA TRP A 71 -1.66 -4.16 -14.07
C TRP A 71 -2.63 -5.18 -13.50
N LYS A 72 -2.11 -6.18 -12.79
CA LYS A 72 -2.93 -7.06 -11.96
C LYS A 72 -3.56 -6.24 -10.85
N PHE A 73 -4.87 -6.48 -10.64
CA PHE A 73 -5.66 -5.66 -9.74
C PHE A 73 -6.59 -6.51 -8.87
N ASN A 74 -6.56 -6.25 -7.57
CA ASN A 74 -7.49 -6.80 -6.61
C ASN A 74 -8.15 -5.67 -5.82
N TRP A 75 -9.48 -5.62 -5.86
CA TRP A 75 -10.26 -4.63 -5.13
C TRP A 75 -11.00 -5.28 -3.97
N VAL A 76 -11.00 -4.64 -2.82
CA VAL A 76 -11.75 -5.06 -1.63
C VAL A 76 -12.51 -3.87 -1.04
N GLU A 77 -13.65 -4.15 -0.44
CA GLU A 77 -14.55 -3.12 0.10
C GLU A 77 -14.01 -2.45 1.37
N LYS A 78 -13.17 -3.14 2.13
CA LYS A 78 -12.62 -2.64 3.39
C LYS A 78 -11.15 -3.06 3.60
N PRO A 79 -10.38 -2.29 4.36
CA PRO A 79 -8.95 -2.56 4.56
C PRO A 79 -8.64 -3.92 5.18
N ALA A 80 -9.54 -4.46 6.01
CA ALA A 80 -9.35 -5.76 6.67
C ALA A 80 -9.32 -6.94 5.69
N ASP A 81 -9.97 -6.80 4.53
CA ASP A 81 -10.07 -7.85 3.52
C ASP A 81 -8.90 -7.83 2.51
N LYS A 82 -8.00 -6.86 2.65
CA LYS A 82 -6.80 -6.77 1.81
C LYS A 82 -5.99 -8.06 1.85
N PRO A 83 -5.57 -8.61 0.69
CA PRO A 83 -4.72 -9.79 0.63
C PRO A 83 -3.46 -9.61 1.46
N GLN A 84 -3.20 -10.52 2.39
CA GLN A 84 -2.01 -10.45 3.23
C GLN A 84 -0.78 -10.86 2.45
N GLY A 85 0.31 -10.10 2.60
CA GLY A 85 1.60 -10.44 1.99
C GLY A 85 1.64 -10.30 0.46
N PHE A 86 0.66 -9.64 -0.18
CA PHE A 86 0.59 -9.51 -1.63
C PHE A 86 1.81 -8.82 -2.27
N TYR A 87 2.59 -8.11 -1.48
CA TYR A 87 3.83 -7.45 -1.87
C TYR A 87 5.05 -8.39 -1.95
N ALA A 88 4.88 -9.68 -1.63
CA ALA A 88 5.95 -10.66 -1.79
C ALA A 88 6.14 -11.01 -3.27
N GLU A 89 7.41 -11.11 -3.70
CA GLU A 89 7.78 -11.36 -5.10
C GLU A 89 7.17 -12.64 -5.70
N ASN A 90 6.91 -13.64 -4.85
CA ASN A 90 6.35 -14.92 -5.26
C ASN A 90 4.84 -15.03 -4.96
N TYR A 91 4.16 -13.93 -4.69
CA TYR A 91 2.72 -13.95 -4.46
C TYR A 91 1.95 -14.30 -5.73
N ASP A 92 1.05 -15.26 -5.66
CA ASP A 92 0.24 -15.68 -6.80
C ASP A 92 -0.90 -14.70 -7.06
N VAL A 93 -0.81 -13.97 -8.17
CA VAL A 93 -1.81 -12.99 -8.64
C VAL A 93 -2.58 -13.48 -9.88
N THR A 94 -2.47 -14.75 -10.24
CA THR A 94 -3.09 -15.30 -11.45
C THR A 94 -4.61 -15.18 -11.46
N SER A 95 -5.24 -15.20 -10.28
CA SER A 95 -6.68 -15.03 -10.10
C SER A 95 -7.14 -13.58 -10.08
N TRP A 96 -6.22 -12.61 -10.06
CA TRP A 96 -6.57 -11.20 -10.01
C TRP A 96 -7.06 -10.70 -11.36
N GLY A 97 -7.94 -9.68 -11.35
CA GLY A 97 -8.33 -8.94 -12.54
C GLY A 97 -7.18 -8.12 -13.11
N GLU A 98 -7.47 -7.37 -14.16
CA GLU A 98 -6.57 -6.41 -14.74
C GLU A 98 -7.24 -5.04 -14.85
N ILE A 99 -6.43 -3.99 -14.72
CA ILE A 99 -6.89 -2.61 -14.84
C ILE A 99 -5.85 -1.79 -15.61
N PRO A 100 -6.27 -0.88 -16.50
CA PRO A 100 -5.34 0.04 -17.15
C PRO A 100 -4.81 1.07 -16.13
N VAL A 101 -3.51 1.34 -16.17
CA VAL A 101 -2.83 2.35 -15.36
C VAL A 101 -2.16 3.35 -16.31
N PRO A 102 -2.38 4.66 -16.15
CA PRO A 102 -3.28 5.31 -15.20
C PRO A 102 -4.76 5.09 -15.52
N GLY A 103 -5.58 5.00 -14.49
CA GLY A 103 -7.02 4.83 -14.63
C GLY A 103 -7.74 4.87 -13.28
N ASN A 104 -9.03 5.17 -13.31
CA ASN A 104 -9.86 5.11 -12.12
C ASN A 104 -10.54 3.74 -12.06
N TRP A 105 -10.48 3.10 -10.93
CA TRP A 105 -11.08 1.77 -10.76
C TRP A 105 -12.60 1.78 -10.92
N GLU A 106 -13.28 2.86 -10.51
CA GLU A 106 -14.73 3.01 -10.64
C GLU A 106 -15.17 2.97 -12.11
N LEU A 107 -14.36 3.53 -13.01
CA LEU A 107 -14.62 3.47 -14.46
C LEU A 107 -14.33 2.09 -15.06
N ASN A 108 -13.65 1.25 -14.32
CA ASN A 108 -13.32 -0.14 -14.71
C ASN A 108 -14.21 -1.17 -13.98
N GLY A 109 -15.31 -0.73 -13.37
CA GLY A 109 -16.33 -1.62 -12.79
C GLY A 109 -16.09 -2.00 -11.34
N TYR A 110 -15.20 -1.33 -10.63
CA TYR A 110 -14.90 -1.58 -9.22
C TYR A 110 -15.43 -0.46 -8.34
N GLY A 111 -16.26 -0.81 -7.36
CA GLY A 111 -16.86 0.18 -6.47
C GLY A 111 -17.88 1.07 -7.15
N VAL A 112 -18.12 2.24 -6.56
CA VAL A 112 -19.08 3.25 -7.06
C VAL A 112 -18.39 4.61 -7.07
N PRO A 113 -18.52 5.39 -8.15
CA PRO A 113 -18.00 6.75 -8.19
C PRO A 113 -18.60 7.61 -7.08
N ILE A 114 -17.75 8.28 -6.31
CA ILE A 114 -18.16 9.14 -5.21
C ILE A 114 -18.26 10.59 -5.71
N TYR A 115 -19.44 11.18 -5.54
CA TYR A 115 -19.67 12.58 -5.86
C TYR A 115 -19.81 13.40 -4.56
N VAL A 116 -18.76 14.12 -4.19
CA VAL A 116 -18.62 14.72 -2.85
C VAL A 116 -18.92 16.21 -2.75
N ASN A 117 -19.41 16.86 -3.80
CA ASN A 117 -19.64 18.31 -3.78
C ASN A 117 -20.84 18.74 -2.94
N GLN A 118 -21.70 17.82 -2.54
CA GLN A 118 -22.91 18.12 -1.74
C GLN A 118 -22.93 17.41 -0.39
N LYS A 119 -22.25 16.28 -0.26
CA LYS A 119 -22.31 15.44 0.93
C LYS A 119 -21.04 14.62 1.06
N ASN A 120 -20.52 14.50 2.27
CA ASN A 120 -19.43 13.57 2.54
C ASN A 120 -19.94 12.13 2.45
N GLU A 121 -19.21 11.29 1.75
CA GLU A 121 -19.48 9.86 1.65
C GLU A 121 -19.36 9.16 3.01
N PHE A 122 -18.37 9.58 3.78
CA PHE A 122 -18.09 9.00 5.08
C PHE A 122 -18.81 9.77 6.20
N PRO A 123 -19.32 9.08 7.23
CA PRO A 123 -19.85 9.74 8.41
C PRO A 123 -18.77 10.62 9.05
N SER A 124 -19.18 11.75 9.61
CA SER A 124 -18.28 12.70 10.26
C SER A 124 -17.77 12.16 11.60
N ASN A 125 -16.96 11.13 11.55
CA ASN A 125 -16.12 10.69 12.65
C ASN A 125 -14.73 11.27 12.42
N GLN A 126 -14.57 12.52 12.82
CA GLN A 126 -13.35 13.28 12.59
C GLN A 126 -12.14 12.54 13.15
N HIS A 127 -11.05 12.56 12.39
CA HIS A 127 -9.72 11.99 12.66
C HIS A 127 -9.52 10.50 12.36
N TYR A 128 -10.58 9.74 12.11
CA TYR A 128 -10.44 8.31 11.83
C TYR A 128 -11.01 7.94 10.48
N ALA A 129 -10.28 7.15 9.71
CA ALA A 129 -10.77 6.58 8.48
C ALA A 129 -11.83 5.49 8.79
N PRO A 130 -12.91 5.39 7.99
CA PRO A 130 -13.88 4.31 8.13
C PRO A 130 -13.21 2.94 7.94
N THR A 131 -13.66 1.96 8.71
CA THR A 131 -13.15 0.58 8.63
C THR A 131 -14.12 -0.37 7.93
N ALA A 132 -15.41 -0.04 7.93
CA ALA A 132 -16.45 -0.87 7.35
C ALA A 132 -16.62 -0.68 5.83
N HIS A 133 -16.54 0.57 5.37
CA HIS A 133 -16.62 0.93 3.95
C HIS A 133 -15.51 1.92 3.66
N ASN A 134 -14.38 1.41 3.21
CA ASN A 134 -13.20 2.17 2.82
C ASN A 134 -12.41 1.33 1.82
N PRO A 135 -12.81 1.33 0.55
CA PRO A 135 -12.27 0.43 -0.46
C PRO A 135 -10.75 0.53 -0.62
N VAL A 136 -10.14 -0.60 -0.91
CA VAL A 136 -8.69 -0.71 -1.16
C VAL A 136 -8.45 -1.41 -2.48
N GLY A 137 -7.63 -0.80 -3.33
CA GLY A 137 -7.12 -1.41 -4.55
C GLY A 137 -5.65 -1.83 -4.38
N CYS A 138 -5.36 -3.09 -4.63
CA CYS A 138 -3.99 -3.63 -4.67
C CYS A 138 -3.58 -3.80 -6.12
N TYR A 139 -2.41 -3.24 -6.50
CA TYR A 139 -1.87 -3.25 -7.85
C TYR A 139 -0.55 -3.99 -7.88
N ILE A 140 -0.36 -4.83 -8.91
CA ILE A 140 0.92 -5.51 -9.21
C ILE A 140 1.20 -5.40 -10.72
N HIS A 141 2.42 -4.96 -11.03
CA HIS A 141 2.94 -4.82 -12.40
C HIS A 141 3.89 -5.96 -12.74
#